data_dc08f32b3bf7a1690d2a97eacb14dc49
#
_entry.id   dc08f32b3bf7a1690d2a97eacb14dc49
#
_cell.length_a   1.000
_cell.length_b   1.000
_cell.length_c   1.000
_cell.angle_alpha   90.00
_cell.angle_beta   90.00
_cell.angle_gamma   90.00
#
_symmetry.space_group_name_H-M   'P 1'
#
loop_
_entity.id
_entity.type
_entity.pdbx_description
1 polymer ?
#
loop_
_entity_poly.entity_id
_entity_poly.type
_entity_poly.pdbx_seq_one_letter_code
_entity_poly.pdbx_strand_id
1 'polypeptide(L)'
;MAAITAKQKNKDAKIIVLEKLGVPGKKLGATGNGKCNISNIKCEHHEAVLNVFKGLGIITRTDKAGRIYPCSEDAKDVVRALVLSMDRLGIRVKYSSPVSHVEKNKEDFEIYIEKGDRIKSKSLLIAAGGKAGSKFGTTGDGTRIAKSLGHSITRLVPSLTAVELKEELGFLAGVREKCEISLWYEEKLIRKEYGEVQFTGYGISGICVFNISKYIVIPEGVPLKSGFEKYRIKIDFLPEIDNLEEVLENRSFKLQDNYLISLVKRALTEYIKEKSGKDISKAAKMLKSFTLTPKNLRGWEF
;
A
#
# COMPACT_ATOMS: atom_id res chain seq x y z
N MET A 1 -18.71 -6.55 9.55
CA MET A 1 -18.44 -6.10 10.95
C MET A 1 -19.48 -5.11 11.43
N ALA A 2 -19.57 -3.89 10.91
CA ALA A 2 -20.53 -2.88 11.42
C ALA A 2 -21.99 -3.38 11.51
N ALA A 3 -22.49 -4.08 10.49
CA ALA A 3 -23.83 -4.68 10.48
C ALA A 3 -24.02 -5.69 11.62
N ILE A 4 -23.01 -6.55 11.86
CA ILE A 4 -23.02 -7.53 12.95
C ILE A 4 -23.09 -6.81 14.30
N THR A 5 -22.21 -5.83 14.53
CA THR A 5 -22.18 -5.05 15.76
C THR A 5 -23.50 -4.29 16.00
N ALA A 6 -24.05 -3.66 14.96
CA ALA A 6 -25.31 -2.94 15.06
C ALA A 6 -26.46 -3.89 15.44
N LYS A 7 -26.53 -5.08 14.84
CA LYS A 7 -27.56 -6.08 15.15
C LYS A 7 -27.40 -6.68 16.54
N GLN A 8 -26.17 -6.88 17.01
CA GLN A 8 -25.90 -7.34 18.39
C GLN A 8 -26.33 -6.32 19.43
N LYS A 9 -26.12 -5.00 19.15
CA LYS A 9 -26.54 -3.91 20.04
C LYS A 9 -28.04 -3.63 20.02
N ASN A 10 -28.67 -3.81 18.88
CA ASN A 10 -30.10 -3.63 18.71
C ASN A 10 -30.66 -4.80 17.90
N LYS A 11 -31.25 -5.77 18.61
CA LYS A 11 -31.82 -7.01 18.03
C LYS A 11 -32.98 -6.74 17.08
N ASP A 12 -33.72 -5.64 17.26
CA ASP A 12 -34.86 -5.27 16.43
C ASP A 12 -34.49 -4.48 15.18
N ALA A 13 -33.25 -4.05 15.07
CA ALA A 13 -32.78 -3.31 13.92
C ALA A 13 -32.94 -4.13 12.62
N LYS A 14 -33.59 -3.54 11.62
CA LYS A 14 -33.63 -4.07 10.25
C LYS A 14 -32.43 -3.60 9.49
N ILE A 15 -31.52 -4.52 9.19
CA ILE A 15 -30.24 -4.21 8.56
C ILE A 15 -30.15 -4.87 7.21
N ILE A 16 -29.76 -4.09 6.19
CA ILE A 16 -29.48 -4.56 4.85
C ILE A 16 -28.05 -4.19 4.51
N VAL A 17 -27.28 -5.15 4.01
CA VAL A 17 -25.96 -4.94 3.44
C VAL A 17 -26.08 -5.03 1.92
N LEU A 18 -25.62 -4.00 1.21
CA LEU A 18 -25.54 -3.99 -0.25
C LEU A 18 -24.12 -4.31 -0.66
N GLU A 19 -23.94 -5.42 -1.38
CA GLU A 19 -22.65 -5.83 -1.93
C GLU A 19 -22.70 -5.67 -3.46
N LYS A 20 -21.75 -4.93 -4.00
CA LYS A 20 -21.63 -4.65 -5.43
C LYS A 20 -21.41 -5.93 -6.26
N LEU A 21 -20.61 -6.85 -5.72
CA LEU A 21 -20.22 -8.09 -6.38
C LEU A 21 -21.19 -9.25 -6.03
N GLY A 22 -21.09 -10.34 -6.79
CA GLY A 22 -21.83 -11.57 -6.50
C GLY A 22 -21.32 -12.33 -5.27
N VAL A 23 -20.17 -11.93 -4.72
CA VAL A 23 -19.55 -12.54 -3.53
C VAL A 23 -19.05 -11.45 -2.59
N PRO A 24 -19.23 -11.60 -1.26
CA PRO A 24 -18.80 -10.60 -0.30
C PRO A 24 -17.31 -10.75 0.02
N GLY A 25 -16.72 -9.68 0.51
CA GLY A 25 -15.38 -9.73 1.11
C GLY A 25 -14.25 -10.08 0.15
N LYS A 26 -14.39 -9.89 -1.16
CA LYS A 26 -13.38 -10.24 -2.17
C LYS A 26 -12.02 -9.62 -1.87
N LYS A 27 -11.98 -8.35 -1.42
CA LYS A 27 -10.74 -7.69 -1.03
C LYS A 27 -10.16 -8.27 0.27
N LEU A 28 -11.01 -8.54 1.27
CA LEU A 28 -10.60 -9.18 2.51
C LEU A 28 -9.96 -10.55 2.23
N GLY A 29 -10.58 -11.36 1.36
CA GLY A 29 -10.07 -12.66 0.94
C GLY A 29 -8.71 -12.64 0.23
N ALA A 30 -8.22 -11.47 -0.18
CA ALA A 30 -6.91 -11.31 -0.81
C ALA A 30 -5.86 -10.67 0.12
N THR A 31 -6.25 -10.22 1.32
CA THR A 31 -5.34 -9.56 2.26
C THR A 31 -4.30 -10.53 2.82
N GLY A 32 -3.12 -9.98 3.20
CA GLY A 32 -2.04 -10.80 3.75
C GLY A 32 -1.56 -11.90 2.80
N ASN A 33 -1.59 -11.65 1.49
CA ASN A 33 -1.30 -12.65 0.46
C ASN A 33 -2.21 -13.89 0.55
N GLY A 34 -3.51 -13.66 0.77
CA GLY A 34 -4.51 -14.72 0.94
C GLY A 34 -4.62 -15.29 2.36
N LYS A 35 -3.77 -14.85 3.30
CA LYS A 35 -3.75 -15.35 4.70
C LYS A 35 -4.59 -14.52 5.68
N CYS A 36 -5.05 -13.33 5.30
CA CYS A 36 -5.71 -12.34 6.15
C CYS A 36 -4.87 -11.90 7.36
N ASN A 37 -3.98 -10.94 7.16
CA ASN A 37 -3.33 -10.26 8.29
C ASN A 37 -4.38 -9.42 9.05
N ILE A 38 -4.92 -9.98 10.14
CA ILE A 38 -6.02 -9.39 10.92
C ILE A 38 -5.55 -8.16 11.68
N SER A 39 -4.35 -8.24 12.29
CA SER A 39 -3.77 -7.20 13.12
C SER A 39 -2.28 -7.40 13.31
N ASN A 40 -1.67 -6.56 14.14
CA ASN A 40 -0.29 -6.69 14.59
C ASN A 40 -0.22 -6.33 16.08
N ILE A 41 0.59 -7.02 16.87
CA ILE A 41 0.78 -6.74 18.31
C ILE A 41 1.25 -5.31 18.58
N LYS A 42 1.87 -4.64 17.60
CA LYS A 42 2.30 -3.24 17.69
C LYS A 42 1.16 -2.23 17.48
N CYS A 43 -0.03 -2.69 17.08
CA CYS A 43 -1.20 -1.82 16.94
C CYS A 43 -1.83 -1.61 18.32
N GLU A 44 -2.10 -0.37 18.67
CA GLU A 44 -2.64 0.05 19.98
C GLU A 44 -3.92 -0.71 20.37
N HIS A 45 -4.81 -0.99 19.42
CA HIS A 45 -6.10 -1.63 19.68
C HIS A 45 -6.18 -3.09 19.20
N HIS A 46 -5.04 -3.79 19.06
CA HIS A 46 -5.04 -5.15 18.51
C HIS A 46 -5.88 -6.13 19.35
N GLU A 47 -5.86 -6.03 20.68
CA GLU A 47 -6.66 -6.89 21.57
C GLU A 47 -8.17 -6.72 21.37
N ALA A 48 -8.64 -5.48 21.20
CA ALA A 48 -10.05 -5.21 20.92
C ALA A 48 -10.48 -5.84 19.58
N VAL A 49 -9.62 -5.77 18.56
CA VAL A 49 -9.83 -6.42 17.27
C VAL A 49 -9.90 -7.94 17.45
N LEU A 50 -8.95 -8.54 18.18
CA LEU A 50 -8.91 -9.99 18.43
C LEU A 50 -10.16 -10.48 19.18
N ASN A 51 -10.62 -9.75 20.18
CA ASN A 51 -11.84 -10.09 20.93
C ASN A 51 -13.06 -10.14 20.00
N VAL A 52 -13.17 -9.22 19.05
CA VAL A 52 -14.23 -9.25 18.05
C VAL A 52 -14.15 -10.51 17.18
N PHE A 53 -12.96 -10.85 16.66
CA PHE A 53 -12.78 -12.05 15.84
C PHE A 53 -12.98 -13.34 16.63
N LYS A 54 -12.55 -13.39 17.89
CA LYS A 54 -12.85 -14.49 18.82
C LYS A 54 -14.35 -14.67 19.02
N GLY A 55 -15.10 -13.57 19.16
CA GLY A 55 -16.57 -13.60 19.24
C GLY A 55 -17.25 -14.13 17.97
N LEU A 56 -16.58 -14.11 16.82
CA LEU A 56 -17.01 -14.73 15.57
C LEU A 56 -16.57 -16.19 15.45
N GLY A 57 -15.87 -16.75 16.44
CA GLY A 57 -15.33 -18.11 16.44
C GLY A 57 -13.99 -18.25 15.71
N ILE A 58 -13.32 -17.17 15.38
CA ILE A 58 -12.01 -17.20 14.69
C ILE A 58 -10.89 -17.30 15.73
N ILE A 59 -10.12 -18.38 15.66
CA ILE A 59 -8.90 -18.59 16.44
C ILE A 59 -7.71 -18.04 15.64
N THR A 60 -6.84 -17.30 16.33
CA THR A 60 -5.72 -16.60 15.70
C THR A 60 -4.38 -17.10 16.22
N ARG A 61 -3.32 -16.88 15.43
CA ARG A 61 -1.92 -17.05 15.82
C ARG A 61 -1.12 -15.80 15.45
N THR A 62 -0.04 -15.58 16.21
CA THR A 62 0.90 -14.47 15.97
C THR A 62 2.20 -15.03 15.41
N ASP A 63 2.74 -14.43 14.35
CA ASP A 63 4.05 -14.79 13.81
C ASP A 63 5.20 -14.06 14.53
N LYS A 64 6.45 -14.42 14.18
CA LYS A 64 7.67 -13.83 14.78
C LYS A 64 7.81 -12.32 14.54
N ALA A 65 7.12 -11.76 13.55
CA ALA A 65 7.11 -10.32 13.25
C ALA A 65 5.94 -9.58 13.95
N GLY A 66 5.17 -10.29 14.79
CA GLY A 66 4.03 -9.73 15.50
C GLY A 66 2.76 -9.61 14.66
N ARG A 67 2.72 -10.14 13.45
CA ARG A 67 1.54 -10.15 12.59
C ARG A 67 0.58 -11.25 13.03
N ILE A 68 -0.70 -10.97 13.02
CA ILE A 68 -1.75 -11.85 13.54
C ILE A 68 -2.62 -12.35 12.39
N TYR A 69 -2.75 -13.66 12.27
CA TYR A 69 -3.48 -14.36 11.22
C TYR A 69 -4.50 -15.33 11.84
N PRO A 70 -5.57 -15.73 11.10
CA PRO A 70 -6.34 -16.90 11.50
C PRO A 70 -5.43 -18.14 11.52
N CYS A 71 -5.70 -19.12 12.39
CA CYS A 71 -4.89 -20.33 12.47
C CYS A 71 -4.82 -21.13 11.17
N SER A 72 -5.87 -21.05 10.33
CA SER A 72 -5.88 -21.67 9.00
C SER A 72 -4.97 -20.96 7.99
N GLU A 73 -4.56 -19.73 8.26
CA GLU A 73 -3.88 -18.85 7.29
C GLU A 73 -4.65 -18.74 5.94
N ASP A 74 -5.97 -18.87 5.98
CA ASP A 74 -6.84 -18.67 4.82
C ASP A 74 -7.82 -17.50 5.08
N ALA A 75 -7.67 -16.44 4.27
CA ALA A 75 -8.52 -15.26 4.35
C ALA A 75 -9.99 -15.57 4.00
N LYS A 76 -10.26 -16.62 3.22
CA LYS A 76 -11.63 -17.03 2.86
C LYS A 76 -12.39 -17.57 4.07
N ASP A 77 -11.70 -18.21 5.02
CA ASP A 77 -12.35 -18.67 6.27
C ASP A 77 -12.84 -17.48 7.10
N VAL A 78 -12.10 -16.39 7.13
CA VAL A 78 -12.51 -15.16 7.81
C VAL A 78 -13.75 -14.57 7.13
N VAL A 79 -13.78 -14.52 5.79
CA VAL A 79 -14.96 -14.07 5.04
C VAL A 79 -16.15 -14.97 5.34
N ARG A 80 -15.96 -16.29 5.33
CA ARG A 80 -17.01 -17.27 5.62
C ARG A 80 -17.59 -17.10 7.03
N ALA A 81 -16.74 -16.91 8.05
CA ALA A 81 -17.18 -16.67 9.42
C ALA A 81 -18.02 -15.40 9.55
N LEU A 82 -17.66 -14.32 8.84
CA LEU A 82 -18.45 -13.09 8.79
C LEU A 82 -19.81 -13.30 8.13
N VAL A 83 -19.87 -14.04 7.02
CA VAL A 83 -21.14 -14.36 6.32
C VAL A 83 -22.05 -15.19 7.22
N LEU A 84 -21.53 -16.29 7.80
CA LEU A 84 -22.29 -17.12 8.72
C LEU A 84 -22.82 -16.35 9.93
N SER A 85 -22.04 -15.38 10.44
CA SER A 85 -22.49 -14.52 11.54
C SER A 85 -23.61 -13.57 11.12
N MET A 86 -23.57 -13.04 9.90
CA MET A 86 -24.66 -12.21 9.37
C MET A 86 -25.95 -13.03 9.19
N ASP A 87 -25.82 -14.22 8.63
CA ASP A 87 -26.97 -15.13 8.43
C ASP A 87 -27.62 -15.52 9.76
N ARG A 88 -26.80 -15.92 10.75
CA ARG A 88 -27.31 -16.27 12.11
C ARG A 88 -28.03 -15.10 12.80
N LEU A 89 -27.62 -13.88 12.51
CA LEU A 89 -28.23 -12.67 13.06
C LEU A 89 -29.44 -12.16 12.23
N GLY A 90 -29.78 -12.83 11.14
CA GLY A 90 -30.88 -12.40 10.25
C GLY A 90 -30.58 -11.09 9.52
N ILE A 91 -29.33 -10.79 9.26
CA ILE A 91 -28.93 -9.61 8.48
C ILE A 91 -29.11 -9.94 6.99
N ARG A 92 -29.91 -9.16 6.30
CA ARG A 92 -30.13 -9.34 4.86
C ARG A 92 -28.95 -8.82 4.07
N VAL A 93 -28.32 -9.68 3.26
CA VAL A 93 -27.29 -9.28 2.30
C VAL A 93 -27.86 -9.35 0.89
N LYS A 94 -27.79 -8.24 0.14
CA LYS A 94 -28.19 -8.16 -1.26
C LYS A 94 -26.93 -8.06 -2.12
N TYR A 95 -26.62 -9.15 -2.81
CA TYR A 95 -25.47 -9.26 -3.71
C TYR A 95 -25.77 -8.67 -5.09
N SER A 96 -24.74 -8.44 -5.90
CA SER A 96 -24.85 -7.85 -7.24
C SER A 96 -25.70 -6.59 -7.25
N SER A 97 -25.52 -5.77 -6.22
CA SER A 97 -26.33 -4.58 -5.96
C SER A 97 -25.45 -3.33 -5.86
N PRO A 98 -24.81 -2.92 -6.98
CA PRO A 98 -24.00 -1.71 -7.00
C PRO A 98 -24.89 -0.48 -6.76
N VAL A 99 -24.46 0.36 -5.81
CA VAL A 99 -25.13 1.63 -5.51
C VAL A 99 -24.68 2.69 -6.51
N SER A 100 -25.62 3.22 -7.28
CA SER A 100 -25.38 4.29 -8.25
C SER A 100 -25.21 5.65 -7.56
N HIS A 101 -26.15 6.01 -6.72
CA HIS A 101 -26.12 7.23 -5.93
C HIS A 101 -26.98 7.11 -4.66
N VAL A 102 -26.85 8.10 -3.80
CA VAL A 102 -27.62 8.23 -2.56
C VAL A 102 -28.10 9.67 -2.45
N GLU A 103 -29.35 9.82 -2.08
CA GLU A 103 -29.97 11.09 -1.72
C GLU A 103 -30.26 11.13 -0.22
N LYS A 104 -30.06 12.28 0.41
CA LYS A 104 -30.39 12.52 1.80
C LYS A 104 -31.61 13.43 1.87
N ASN A 105 -32.70 12.90 2.39
CA ASN A 105 -33.88 13.66 2.77
C ASN A 105 -33.75 14.16 4.21
N LYS A 106 -34.76 14.92 4.71
CA LYS A 106 -34.71 15.48 6.07
C LYS A 106 -34.52 14.41 7.14
N GLU A 107 -35.16 13.24 7.00
CA GLU A 107 -35.20 12.19 8.03
C GLU A 107 -34.58 10.86 7.60
N ASP A 108 -34.37 10.64 6.32
CA ASP A 108 -33.91 9.37 5.77
C ASP A 108 -32.94 9.50 4.58
N PHE A 109 -32.43 8.36 4.14
CA PHE A 109 -31.63 8.22 2.94
C PHE A 109 -32.40 7.39 1.91
N GLU A 110 -32.38 7.81 0.65
CA GLU A 110 -32.79 7.00 -0.50
C GLU A 110 -31.54 6.49 -1.23
N ILE A 111 -31.42 5.18 -1.29
CA ILE A 111 -30.28 4.49 -1.89
C ILE A 111 -30.72 3.88 -3.21
N TYR A 112 -30.14 4.30 -4.32
CA TYR A 112 -30.46 3.86 -5.67
C TYR A 112 -29.47 2.81 -6.13
N ILE A 113 -29.97 1.68 -6.60
CA ILE A 113 -29.20 0.55 -7.13
C ILE A 113 -29.25 0.62 -8.66
N GLU A 114 -28.16 0.33 -9.35
CA GLU A 114 -28.03 0.48 -10.81
C GLU A 114 -29.13 -0.24 -11.61
N LYS A 115 -29.73 -1.31 -11.08
CA LYS A 115 -30.82 -2.05 -11.74
C LYS A 115 -32.21 -1.49 -11.48
N GLY A 116 -32.32 -0.25 -11.00
CA GLY A 116 -33.62 0.44 -10.82
C GLY A 116 -34.28 0.25 -9.46
N ASP A 117 -33.77 -0.62 -8.60
CA ASP A 117 -34.25 -0.77 -7.23
C ASP A 117 -33.84 0.43 -6.36
N ARG A 118 -34.70 0.80 -5.42
CA ARG A 118 -34.38 1.78 -4.38
C ARG A 118 -34.70 1.28 -2.99
N ILE A 119 -33.95 1.72 -2.01
CA ILE A 119 -34.10 1.36 -0.61
C ILE A 119 -34.12 2.63 0.22
N LYS A 120 -35.07 2.76 1.13
CA LYS A 120 -35.10 3.81 2.15
C LYS A 120 -34.51 3.30 3.46
N SER A 121 -33.71 4.16 4.11
CA SER A 121 -33.09 3.85 5.41
C SER A 121 -32.93 5.11 6.26
N LYS A 122 -33.20 4.99 7.57
CA LYS A 122 -32.95 6.08 8.54
C LYS A 122 -31.46 6.36 8.75
N SER A 123 -30.61 5.37 8.53
CA SER A 123 -29.17 5.49 8.73
C SER A 123 -28.43 4.78 7.60
N LEU A 124 -27.33 5.38 7.17
CA LEU A 124 -26.46 4.84 6.13
C LEU A 124 -25.03 4.75 6.64
N LEU A 125 -24.40 3.59 6.46
CA LEU A 125 -22.98 3.39 6.67
C LEU A 125 -22.32 3.06 5.33
N ILE A 126 -21.39 3.89 4.91
CA ILE A 126 -20.62 3.72 3.68
C ILE A 126 -19.37 2.90 4.02
N ALA A 127 -19.32 1.65 3.55
CA ALA A 127 -18.19 0.72 3.75
C ALA A 127 -17.68 0.13 2.43
N ALA A 128 -17.82 0.87 1.32
CA ALA A 128 -17.52 0.43 -0.04
C ALA A 128 -16.00 0.33 -0.36
N GLY A 129 -15.14 0.52 0.63
CA GLY A 129 -13.69 0.51 0.47
C GLY A 129 -13.15 1.77 -0.23
N GLY A 130 -11.84 1.76 -0.47
CA GLY A 130 -11.15 2.85 -1.17
C GLY A 130 -11.07 2.63 -2.67
N LYS A 131 -9.96 3.09 -3.29
CA LYS A 131 -9.73 3.01 -4.74
C LYS A 131 -8.67 1.96 -5.11
N ALA A 132 -7.81 1.56 -4.17
CA ALA A 132 -6.74 0.59 -4.42
C ALA A 132 -7.26 -0.83 -4.60
N GLY A 133 -6.69 -1.57 -5.56
CA GLY A 133 -7.06 -2.95 -5.86
C GLY A 133 -8.40 -3.07 -6.60
N SER A 134 -8.56 -2.36 -7.70
CA SER A 134 -9.79 -2.31 -8.52
C SER A 134 -10.30 -3.69 -8.93
N LYS A 135 -9.40 -4.65 -9.15
CA LYS A 135 -9.73 -6.07 -9.44
C LYS A 135 -10.56 -6.75 -8.33
N PHE A 136 -10.57 -6.18 -7.14
CA PHE A 136 -11.40 -6.65 -6.01
C PHE A 136 -12.72 -5.89 -5.88
N GLY A 137 -13.09 -5.04 -6.86
CA GLY A 137 -14.33 -4.27 -6.88
C GLY A 137 -14.26 -2.91 -6.20
N THR A 138 -13.09 -2.49 -5.70
CA THR A 138 -12.90 -1.19 -5.06
C THR A 138 -12.55 -0.12 -6.09
N THR A 139 -13.52 0.73 -6.44
CA THR A 139 -13.42 1.73 -7.51
C THR A 139 -13.55 3.16 -7.02
N GLY A 140 -13.61 3.36 -5.68
CA GLY A 140 -13.79 4.66 -5.06
C GLY A 140 -15.25 5.10 -4.93
N ASP A 141 -16.20 4.18 -5.06
CA ASP A 141 -17.65 4.48 -4.97
C ASP A 141 -18.03 5.13 -3.64
N GLY A 142 -17.46 4.67 -2.52
CA GLY A 142 -17.71 5.26 -1.21
C GLY A 142 -17.32 6.74 -1.15
N THR A 143 -16.19 7.10 -1.74
CA THR A 143 -15.72 8.49 -1.82
C THR A 143 -16.65 9.34 -2.70
N ARG A 144 -17.10 8.80 -3.84
CA ARG A 144 -18.04 9.46 -4.73
C ARG A 144 -19.38 9.74 -4.04
N ILE A 145 -19.91 8.75 -3.33
CA ILE A 145 -21.15 8.87 -2.57
C ILE A 145 -20.99 9.89 -1.44
N ALA A 146 -19.91 9.84 -0.67
CA ALA A 146 -19.66 10.79 0.40
C ALA A 146 -19.59 12.24 -0.14
N LYS A 147 -18.92 12.45 -1.28
CA LYS A 147 -18.87 13.77 -1.94
C LYS A 147 -20.25 14.26 -2.37
N SER A 148 -21.11 13.40 -2.93
CA SER A 148 -22.48 13.77 -3.32
C SER A 148 -23.37 14.12 -2.13
N LEU A 149 -23.03 13.63 -0.93
CA LEU A 149 -23.68 13.95 0.33
C LEU A 149 -23.12 15.20 1.03
N GLY A 150 -22.23 15.96 0.35
CA GLY A 150 -21.68 17.21 0.85
C GLY A 150 -20.39 17.09 1.66
N HIS A 151 -19.77 15.91 1.77
CA HIS A 151 -18.48 15.78 2.43
C HIS A 151 -17.32 16.27 1.56
N SER A 152 -16.36 16.93 2.20
CA SER A 152 -15.08 17.27 1.57
C SER A 152 -14.26 16.00 1.42
N ILE A 153 -13.60 15.85 0.28
CA ILE A 153 -12.73 14.73 -0.01
C ILE A 153 -11.32 15.24 -0.28
N THR A 154 -10.37 14.84 0.54
CA THR A 154 -8.96 15.13 0.29
C THR A 154 -8.48 14.41 -0.97
N ARG A 155 -7.44 14.95 -1.61
CA ARG A 155 -6.86 14.36 -2.81
C ARG A 155 -6.43 12.91 -2.54
N LEU A 156 -6.97 11.99 -3.33
CA LEU A 156 -6.56 10.59 -3.26
C LEU A 156 -5.29 10.38 -4.09
N VAL A 157 -4.28 9.80 -3.47
CA VAL A 157 -3.03 9.40 -4.13
C VAL A 157 -2.72 7.94 -3.80
N PRO A 158 -2.10 7.18 -4.71
CA PRO A 158 -1.58 5.85 -4.38
C PRO A 158 -0.57 5.93 -3.24
N SER A 159 -0.55 4.93 -2.38
CA SER A 159 0.38 4.83 -1.25
C SER A 159 0.81 3.38 -1.09
N LEU A 160 1.98 3.14 -0.48
CA LEU A 160 2.58 1.82 -0.38
C LEU A 160 2.72 1.17 -1.76
N THR A 161 3.30 1.89 -2.70
CA THR A 161 3.37 1.51 -4.11
C THR A 161 4.77 1.78 -4.68
N ALA A 162 5.04 1.25 -5.86
CA ALA A 162 6.25 1.52 -6.62
C ALA A 162 6.31 2.99 -7.06
N VAL A 163 7.52 3.49 -7.26
CA VAL A 163 7.80 4.86 -7.68
C VAL A 163 8.31 4.86 -9.11
N GLU A 164 7.65 5.63 -9.97
CA GLU A 164 8.15 5.94 -11.30
C GLU A 164 9.21 7.04 -11.21
N LEU A 165 10.27 6.91 -11.97
CA LEU A 165 11.42 7.81 -11.94
C LEU A 165 11.50 8.67 -13.21
N LYS A 166 12.21 9.79 -13.11
CA LYS A 166 12.60 10.60 -14.26
C LYS A 166 13.77 9.96 -15.03
N GLU A 167 14.66 9.32 -14.29
CA GLU A 167 15.84 8.65 -14.83
C GLU A 167 15.44 7.39 -15.63
N GLU A 168 15.97 7.25 -16.82
CA GLU A 168 15.76 6.09 -17.70
C GLU A 168 16.70 4.95 -17.31
N LEU A 169 16.31 4.16 -16.31
CA LEU A 169 17.09 3.04 -15.78
C LEU A 169 16.52 1.68 -16.20
N GLY A 170 15.80 1.62 -17.31
CA GLY A 170 15.16 0.38 -17.78
C GLY A 170 16.13 -0.77 -18.01
N PHE A 171 17.40 -0.49 -18.33
CA PHE A 171 18.47 -1.49 -18.46
C PHE A 171 18.84 -2.17 -17.13
N LEU A 172 18.49 -1.59 -15.98
CA LEU A 172 18.59 -2.21 -14.65
C LEU A 172 17.35 -3.03 -14.29
N ALA A 173 16.35 -3.14 -15.15
CA ALA A 173 15.12 -3.86 -14.84
C ALA A 173 15.42 -5.31 -14.42
N GLY A 174 14.85 -5.72 -13.27
CA GLY A 174 15.09 -7.03 -12.66
C GLY A 174 16.25 -7.05 -11.66
N VAL A 175 17.12 -6.05 -11.62
CA VAL A 175 18.18 -5.94 -10.61
C VAL A 175 17.56 -5.71 -9.23
N ARG A 176 18.03 -6.46 -8.23
CA ARG A 176 17.64 -6.35 -6.83
C ARG A 176 18.85 -6.16 -5.96
N GLU A 177 18.82 -5.14 -5.11
CA GLU A 177 19.92 -4.84 -4.18
C GLU A 177 19.38 -4.58 -2.77
N LYS A 178 20.05 -5.14 -1.77
CA LYS A 178 19.84 -4.75 -0.38
C LYS A 178 20.57 -3.43 -0.13
N CYS A 179 19.87 -2.46 0.42
CA CYS A 179 20.40 -1.11 0.54
C CYS A 179 19.68 -0.32 1.63
N GLU A 180 20.25 0.79 2.05
CA GLU A 180 19.51 1.85 2.73
C GLU A 180 18.93 2.78 1.67
N ILE A 181 17.62 3.06 1.75
CA ILE A 181 16.93 4.01 0.90
C ILE A 181 16.40 5.16 1.73
N SER A 182 16.58 6.38 1.27
CA SER A 182 16.14 7.58 1.95
C SER A 182 15.32 8.48 1.04
N LEU A 183 14.24 9.03 1.60
CA LEU A 183 13.38 10.02 0.95
C LEU A 183 13.71 11.41 1.50
N TRP A 184 13.91 12.35 0.61
CA TRP A 184 14.20 13.74 0.90
C TRP A 184 13.17 14.65 0.25
N TYR A 185 12.76 15.68 0.95
CA TYR A 185 11.96 16.77 0.41
C TYR A 185 12.83 18.04 0.44
N GLU A 186 13.18 18.55 -0.72
CA GLU A 186 14.23 19.55 -0.87
C GLU A 186 15.53 19.02 -0.21
N GLU A 187 16.10 19.71 0.77
CA GLU A 187 17.29 19.25 1.48
C GLU A 187 17.00 18.55 2.83
N LYS A 188 15.71 18.34 3.16
CA LYS A 188 15.31 17.73 4.43
C LYS A 188 15.10 16.24 4.28
N LEU A 189 15.77 15.44 5.10
CA LEU A 189 15.49 14.02 5.24
C LEU A 189 14.10 13.80 5.84
N ILE A 190 13.25 13.04 5.14
CA ILE A 190 11.90 12.70 5.56
C ILE A 190 11.87 11.31 6.19
N ARG A 191 12.50 10.34 5.56
CA ARG A 191 12.47 8.95 6.00
C ARG A 191 13.65 8.16 5.48
N LYS A 192 14.11 7.19 6.27
CA LYS A 192 15.05 6.14 5.88
C LYS A 192 14.40 4.78 6.10
N GLU A 193 14.67 3.85 5.20
CA GLU A 193 14.29 2.44 5.29
C GLU A 193 15.46 1.58 4.82
N TYR A 194 15.58 0.38 5.38
CA TYR A 194 16.52 -0.63 4.92
C TYR A 194 15.77 -1.80 4.31
N GLY A 195 16.21 -2.29 3.17
CA GLY A 195 15.57 -3.42 2.52
C GLY A 195 16.05 -3.68 1.11
N GLU A 196 15.36 -4.57 0.40
CA GLU A 196 15.64 -4.85 -1.00
C GLU A 196 14.89 -3.86 -1.91
N VAL A 197 15.64 -3.10 -2.70
CA VAL A 197 15.13 -2.30 -3.82
C VAL A 197 15.18 -3.16 -5.09
N GLN A 198 14.10 -3.16 -5.85
CA GLN A 198 14.02 -3.77 -7.17
C GLN A 198 13.92 -2.68 -8.23
N PHE A 199 14.85 -2.66 -9.17
CA PHE A 199 14.75 -1.82 -10.37
C PHE A 199 13.75 -2.44 -11.37
N THR A 200 12.98 -1.60 -12.03
CA THR A 200 11.96 -1.98 -13.02
C THR A 200 12.08 -1.10 -14.25
N GLY A 201 11.39 -1.46 -15.33
CA GLY A 201 11.39 -0.67 -16.56
C GLY A 201 10.82 0.76 -16.42
N TYR A 202 10.14 1.07 -15.31
CA TYR A 202 9.53 2.38 -15.03
C TYR A 202 10.16 3.11 -13.84
N GLY A 203 11.02 2.45 -13.08
CA GLY A 203 11.61 3.04 -11.87
C GLY A 203 11.98 1.99 -10.83
N ILE A 204 11.53 2.15 -9.58
CA ILE A 204 11.88 1.28 -8.46
C ILE A 204 10.67 0.73 -7.72
N SER A 205 10.84 -0.45 -7.15
CA SER A 205 9.86 -1.22 -6.38
C SER A 205 10.54 -1.91 -5.19
N GLY A 206 9.79 -2.61 -4.37
CA GLY A 206 10.26 -3.31 -3.17
C GLY A 206 9.62 -2.77 -1.90
N ILE A 207 9.67 -3.54 -0.82
CA ILE A 207 8.97 -3.18 0.43
C ILE A 207 9.48 -1.85 1.00
N CYS A 208 10.79 -1.62 1.00
CA CYS A 208 11.39 -0.37 1.48
C CYS A 208 10.95 0.83 0.61
N VAL A 209 10.79 0.64 -0.72
CA VAL A 209 10.25 1.66 -1.62
C VAL A 209 8.78 1.94 -1.31
N PHE A 210 7.98 0.90 -1.07
CA PHE A 210 6.58 1.07 -0.67
C PHE A 210 6.47 1.84 0.65
N ASN A 211 7.34 1.54 1.61
CA ASN A 211 7.35 2.22 2.90
C ASN A 211 7.68 3.71 2.79
N ILE A 212 8.61 4.11 1.93
CA ILE A 212 8.93 5.53 1.74
C ILE A 212 7.87 6.24 0.88
N SER A 213 7.23 5.55 -0.07
CA SER A 213 6.26 6.15 -0.98
C SER A 213 5.08 6.80 -0.28
N LYS A 214 4.68 6.32 0.89
CA LYS A 214 3.59 6.89 1.70
C LYS A 214 3.88 8.29 2.25
N TYR A 215 5.15 8.69 2.28
CA TYR A 215 5.57 10.02 2.72
C TYR A 215 5.71 11.02 1.57
N ILE A 216 5.48 10.58 0.32
CA ILE A 216 5.39 11.49 -0.82
C ILE A 216 4.00 12.10 -0.83
N VAL A 217 3.87 13.28 -0.25
CA VAL A 217 2.61 14.02 -0.13
C VAL A 217 2.68 15.27 -0.98
N ILE A 218 1.77 15.38 -1.95
CA ILE A 218 1.67 16.57 -2.80
C ILE A 218 0.43 17.35 -2.37
N PRO A 219 0.59 18.57 -1.84
CA PRO A 219 -0.52 19.38 -1.37
C PRO A 219 -1.59 19.60 -2.44
N GLU A 220 -2.82 19.82 -1.99
CA GLU A 220 -3.93 20.19 -2.87
C GLU A 220 -3.63 21.53 -3.56
N GLY A 221 -3.97 21.65 -4.85
CA GLY A 221 -3.64 22.84 -5.66
C GLY A 221 -2.23 22.83 -6.27
N VAL A 222 -1.31 21.98 -5.78
CA VAL A 222 0.02 21.83 -6.41
C VAL A 222 -0.07 20.83 -7.57
N PRO A 223 0.41 21.20 -8.80
CA PRO A 223 0.48 20.24 -9.90
C PRO A 223 1.36 19.04 -9.53
N LEU A 224 0.95 17.82 -9.90
CA LEU A 224 1.69 16.61 -9.55
C LEU A 224 3.15 16.68 -9.99
N LYS A 225 3.40 17.10 -11.22
CA LYS A 225 4.75 17.19 -11.79
C LYS A 225 5.69 18.03 -10.92
N SER A 226 5.31 19.26 -10.62
CA SER A 226 6.13 20.16 -9.79
C SER A 226 6.23 19.71 -8.34
N GLY A 227 5.18 19.05 -7.81
CA GLY A 227 5.22 18.49 -6.48
C GLY A 227 6.23 17.34 -6.35
N PHE A 228 6.28 16.43 -7.32
CA PHE A 228 7.27 15.35 -7.32
C PHE A 228 8.70 15.85 -7.48
N GLU A 229 8.92 16.93 -8.22
CA GLU A 229 10.25 17.51 -8.45
C GLU A 229 10.96 18.01 -7.18
N LYS A 230 10.23 18.23 -6.11
CA LYS A 230 10.80 18.61 -4.80
C LYS A 230 11.34 17.43 -4.01
N TYR A 231 11.02 16.21 -4.41
CA TYR A 231 11.49 15.01 -3.75
C TYR A 231 12.77 14.46 -4.40
N ARG A 232 13.61 13.84 -3.57
CA ARG A 232 14.75 13.02 -4.01
C ARG A 232 14.71 11.72 -3.24
N ILE A 233 15.04 10.63 -3.94
CA ILE A 233 15.31 9.34 -3.33
C ILE A 233 16.80 9.11 -3.46
N LYS A 234 17.47 8.82 -2.34
CA LYS A 234 18.89 8.46 -2.33
C LYS A 234 19.03 7.04 -1.85
N ILE A 235 19.86 6.27 -2.54
CA ILE A 235 20.12 4.86 -2.23
C ILE A 235 21.60 4.75 -1.86
N ASP A 236 21.86 4.17 -0.69
CA ASP A 236 23.17 3.70 -0.26
C ASP A 236 23.20 2.18 -0.43
N PHE A 237 23.97 1.69 -1.39
CA PHE A 237 24.07 0.26 -1.68
C PHE A 237 24.97 -0.50 -0.71
N LEU A 238 25.81 0.21 0.04
CA LEU A 238 26.80 -0.36 0.96
C LEU A 238 26.78 0.38 2.30
N PRO A 239 25.63 0.40 3.01
CA PRO A 239 25.48 1.22 4.22
C PRO A 239 26.42 0.80 5.36
N GLU A 240 26.91 -0.43 5.33
CA GLU A 240 27.86 -0.98 6.32
C GLU A 240 29.32 -0.52 6.11
N ILE A 241 29.63 0.19 5.01
CA ILE A 241 30.99 0.66 4.70
C ILE A 241 31.03 2.19 4.81
N ASP A 242 31.67 2.71 5.85
CA ASP A 242 31.74 4.17 6.07
C ASP A 242 32.71 4.86 5.10
N ASN A 243 33.95 4.36 4.96
CA ASN A 243 35.00 4.96 4.14
C ASN A 243 35.11 4.25 2.78
N LEU A 244 34.03 4.24 2.00
CA LEU A 244 33.99 3.49 0.75
C LEU A 244 35.04 3.95 -0.26
N GLU A 245 35.35 5.24 -0.32
CA GLU A 245 36.37 5.79 -1.22
C GLU A 245 37.74 5.17 -0.98
N GLU A 246 38.22 5.15 0.26
CA GLU A 246 39.48 4.50 0.67
C GLU A 246 39.47 3.00 0.35
N VAL A 247 38.34 2.34 0.59
CA VAL A 247 38.17 0.91 0.24
C VAL A 247 38.32 0.71 -1.26
N LEU A 248 37.72 1.56 -2.10
CA LEU A 248 37.82 1.48 -3.55
C LEU A 248 39.22 1.77 -4.06
N GLU A 249 39.94 2.74 -3.47
CA GLU A 249 41.34 3.02 -3.76
C GLU A 249 42.23 1.79 -3.50
N ASN A 250 42.13 1.20 -2.31
CA ASN A 250 42.85 -0.01 -1.95
C ASN A 250 42.50 -1.21 -2.88
N ARG A 251 41.26 -1.30 -3.34
CA ARG A 251 40.82 -2.30 -4.31
C ARG A 251 41.40 -2.06 -5.69
N SER A 252 41.55 -0.81 -6.11
CA SER A 252 42.12 -0.45 -7.42
C SER A 252 43.57 -0.90 -7.58
N PHE A 253 44.37 -0.87 -6.52
CA PHE A 253 45.72 -1.44 -6.51
C PHE A 253 45.72 -2.96 -6.76
N LYS A 254 44.71 -3.68 -6.27
CA LYS A 254 44.65 -5.15 -6.37
C LYS A 254 43.93 -5.63 -7.62
N LEU A 255 42.84 -4.95 -8.02
CA LEU A 255 41.91 -5.36 -9.03
C LEU A 255 41.93 -4.48 -10.27
N GLN A 256 42.74 -3.45 -10.27
CA GLN A 256 42.86 -2.46 -11.33
C GLN A 256 41.48 -1.90 -11.74
N ASP A 257 41.17 -1.87 -13.01
CA ASP A 257 39.88 -1.38 -13.52
C ASP A 257 38.64 -2.19 -13.06
N ASN A 258 38.84 -3.29 -12.32
CA ASN A 258 37.76 -4.13 -11.79
C ASN A 258 37.46 -3.90 -10.31
N TYR A 259 37.86 -2.77 -9.75
CA TYR A 259 37.74 -2.43 -8.33
C TYR A 259 36.31 -2.44 -7.78
N LEU A 260 35.28 -2.37 -8.64
CA LEU A 260 33.86 -2.45 -8.28
C LEU A 260 33.32 -3.89 -8.24
N ILE A 261 34.08 -4.89 -8.65
CA ILE A 261 33.62 -6.30 -8.73
C ILE A 261 33.13 -6.80 -7.36
N SER A 262 32.06 -7.56 -7.32
CA SER A 262 31.45 -8.16 -6.11
C SER A 262 30.89 -7.17 -5.06
N LEU A 263 30.81 -5.88 -5.34
CA LEU A 263 30.19 -4.91 -4.42
C LEU A 263 28.67 -4.84 -4.62
N VAL A 264 28.24 -4.77 -5.87
CA VAL A 264 26.82 -4.74 -6.27
C VAL A 264 26.61 -5.65 -7.48
N LYS A 265 25.35 -5.84 -7.90
CA LYS A 265 25.03 -6.64 -9.09
C LYS A 265 25.71 -6.11 -10.34
N ARG A 266 26.09 -7.02 -11.23
CA ARG A 266 26.92 -6.72 -12.42
C ARG A 266 26.39 -5.56 -13.27
N ALA A 267 25.10 -5.53 -13.59
CA ALA A 267 24.52 -4.45 -14.39
C ALA A 267 24.66 -3.07 -13.74
N LEU A 268 24.54 -3.00 -12.41
CA LEU A 268 24.76 -1.77 -11.65
C LEU A 268 26.26 -1.40 -11.59
N THR A 269 27.13 -2.39 -11.44
CA THR A 269 28.61 -2.20 -11.53
C THR A 269 29.01 -1.59 -12.87
N GLU A 270 28.50 -2.14 -13.96
CA GLU A 270 28.78 -1.66 -15.33
C GLU A 270 28.29 -0.23 -15.53
N TYR A 271 27.10 0.10 -15.06
CA TYR A 271 26.56 1.45 -15.12
C TYR A 271 27.39 2.46 -14.31
N ILE A 272 27.75 2.13 -13.06
CA ILE A 272 28.57 3.00 -12.22
C ILE A 272 29.94 3.23 -12.87
N LYS A 273 30.55 2.18 -13.40
CA LYS A 273 31.83 2.25 -14.11
C LYS A 273 31.75 3.14 -15.36
N GLU A 274 30.68 3.01 -16.15
CA GLU A 274 30.45 3.88 -17.32
C GLU A 274 30.32 5.35 -16.90
N LYS A 275 29.55 5.64 -15.85
CA LYS A 275 29.28 7.02 -15.42
C LYS A 275 30.42 7.67 -14.62
N SER A 276 31.19 6.89 -13.88
CA SER A 276 32.36 7.39 -13.11
C SER A 276 33.65 7.44 -13.94
N GLY A 277 33.75 6.59 -14.95
CA GLY A 277 35.02 6.42 -15.68
C GLY A 277 36.12 5.90 -14.75
N LYS A 278 37.23 6.64 -14.65
CA LYS A 278 38.34 6.34 -13.76
C LYS A 278 38.29 7.08 -12.40
N ASP A 279 37.23 7.87 -12.17
CA ASP A 279 37.05 8.66 -10.96
C ASP A 279 36.48 7.79 -9.83
N ILE A 280 37.37 7.36 -8.92
CA ILE A 280 37.02 6.49 -7.77
C ILE A 280 36.11 7.23 -6.79
N SER A 281 36.37 8.52 -6.53
CA SER A 281 35.57 9.34 -5.64
C SER A 281 34.11 9.43 -6.16
N LYS A 282 33.94 9.65 -7.46
CA LYS A 282 32.65 9.66 -8.12
C LYS A 282 31.95 8.29 -8.04
N ALA A 283 32.69 7.19 -8.23
CA ALA A 283 32.13 5.85 -8.07
C ALA A 283 31.67 5.60 -6.64
N ALA A 284 32.47 5.95 -5.65
CA ALA A 284 32.12 5.86 -4.23
C ALA A 284 30.85 6.67 -3.91
N LYS A 285 30.78 7.91 -4.38
CA LYS A 285 29.61 8.77 -4.21
C LYS A 285 28.36 8.19 -4.85
N MET A 286 28.48 7.60 -6.05
CA MET A 286 27.36 6.93 -6.70
C MET A 286 26.89 5.70 -5.92
N LEU A 287 27.79 4.92 -5.33
CA LEU A 287 27.43 3.77 -4.50
C LEU A 287 26.80 4.17 -3.17
N LYS A 288 27.24 5.27 -2.55
CA LYS A 288 26.77 5.76 -1.24
C LYS A 288 25.54 6.68 -1.32
N SER A 289 25.32 7.32 -2.45
CA SER A 289 24.24 8.30 -2.61
C SER A 289 23.71 8.33 -4.05
N PHE A 290 23.21 7.18 -4.51
CA PHE A 290 22.59 7.06 -5.83
C PHE A 290 21.26 7.83 -5.82
N THR A 291 21.27 9.00 -6.45
CA THR A 291 20.16 9.96 -6.36
C THR A 291 19.20 9.79 -7.52
N LEU A 292 17.90 9.65 -7.19
CA LEU A 292 16.80 9.43 -8.11
C LEU A 292 15.70 10.48 -7.90
N THR A 293 15.05 10.86 -8.99
CA THR A 293 13.97 11.84 -8.97
C THR A 293 12.62 11.15 -9.20
N PRO A 294 11.71 11.12 -8.22
CA PRO A 294 10.37 10.64 -8.43
C PRO A 294 9.64 11.43 -9.52
N LYS A 295 8.95 10.73 -10.40
CA LYS A 295 8.09 11.30 -11.45
C LYS A 295 6.62 11.11 -11.15
N ASN A 296 6.28 9.95 -10.59
CA ASN A 296 4.91 9.58 -10.24
C ASN A 296 4.92 8.43 -9.22
N LEU A 297 3.79 8.20 -8.57
CA LEU A 297 3.50 6.96 -7.86
C LEU A 297 2.74 6.02 -8.79
N ARG A 298 3.10 4.72 -8.79
CA ARG A 298 2.37 3.71 -9.57
C ARG A 298 0.89 3.71 -9.18
N GLY A 299 0.04 3.33 -10.13
CA GLY A 299 -1.40 3.46 -10.01
C GLY A 299 -2.06 2.60 -8.90
N TRP A 300 -3.37 2.58 -8.94
CA TRP A 300 -4.25 1.94 -7.94
C TRP A 300 -4.35 0.41 -8.08
N GLU A 301 -3.58 -0.18 -8.97
CA GLU A 301 -3.65 -1.61 -9.34
C GLU A 301 -2.91 -2.52 -8.35
N PHE A 302 -2.10 -1.96 -7.46
CA PHE A 302 -1.29 -2.66 -6.46
C PHE A 302 -2.03 -2.87 -5.15
#